data_6207fb63c8d7a6cd457d7d206776a75f
#
_entry.id   6207fb63c8d7a6cd457d7d206776a75f
#
_cell.length_a   1.000
_cell.length_b   1.000
_cell.length_c   1.000
_cell.angle_alpha   90.00
_cell.angle_beta   90.00
_cell.angle_gamma   90.00
#
_symmetry.space_group_name_H-M   'P 1'
#
loop_
_entity.id
_entity.type
_entity.pdbx_description
1 polymer ?
#
loop_
_entity_poly.entity_id
_entity_poly.type
_entity_poly.pdbx_seq_one_letter_code
_entity_poly.pdbx_strand_id
1 'polypeptide(L)'
;MDISTITDAFGDVMLMQPSAGVFVAAVLAAILLGMSAFASGSEIAFFSLSPTDVAELEDEKTDADKKIQMLRDDSERTLATILITNNFVNVTIIMLLNYVFAGIVEFGPKAYWLQFLIITVILTFLLLLFGEIMPKVYARQDSLKFCRRCVGGILFARKLFWPLETILLKSGILAEKIIQKENHVLSVEDRKS
;
A
#
# COMPACT_ATOMS: atom_id res chain seq x y z
N MET A 1 9.03 13.32 -32.26
CA MET A 1 7.86 13.97 -31.65
C MET A 1 8.12 15.47 -31.73
N ASP A 2 7.36 16.18 -32.56
CA ASP A 2 7.65 17.56 -32.93
C ASP A 2 7.10 18.52 -31.87
N ILE A 3 7.79 19.62 -31.59
CA ILE A 3 7.37 20.63 -30.59
C ILE A 3 5.96 21.19 -30.91
N SER A 4 5.60 21.28 -32.20
CA SER A 4 4.25 21.67 -32.65
C SER A 4 3.15 20.72 -32.17
N THR A 5 3.41 19.41 -32.13
CA THR A 5 2.46 18.40 -31.64
C THR A 5 2.17 18.54 -30.13
N ILE A 6 3.18 18.97 -29.37
CA ILE A 6 3.06 19.20 -27.92
C ILE A 6 2.26 20.49 -27.68
N THR A 7 2.55 21.57 -28.41
CA THR A 7 1.84 22.84 -28.26
C THR A 7 0.36 22.74 -28.67
N ASP A 8 0.06 21.98 -29.71
CA ASP A 8 -1.33 21.74 -30.16
C ASP A 8 -2.10 20.89 -29.14
N ALA A 9 -1.43 19.90 -28.48
CA ALA A 9 -2.03 19.09 -27.42
C ALA A 9 -2.39 19.91 -26.17
N PHE A 10 -1.55 20.89 -25.80
CA PHE A 10 -1.84 21.80 -24.68
C PHE A 10 -2.97 22.80 -25.01
N GLY A 11 -3.15 23.18 -26.27
CA GLY A 11 -4.24 24.04 -26.70
C GLY A 11 -5.63 23.39 -26.63
N ASP A 12 -5.68 22.05 -26.59
CA ASP A 12 -6.93 21.26 -26.52
C ASP A 12 -7.33 20.87 -25.08
N VAL A 13 -6.72 21.47 -24.05
CA VAL A 13 -7.03 21.20 -22.63
C VAL A 13 -8.04 22.21 -22.10
N MET A 14 -9.19 21.73 -21.67
CA MET A 14 -10.24 22.56 -21.06
C MET A 14 -10.45 22.19 -19.57
N LEU A 15 -10.63 23.25 -18.75
CA LEU A 15 -11.02 23.05 -17.35
C LEU A 15 -12.54 23.03 -17.25
N MET A 16 -13.06 21.95 -16.66
CA MET A 16 -14.48 21.77 -16.40
C MET A 16 -14.84 22.24 -14.99
N GLN A 17 -16.09 22.64 -14.79
CA GLN A 17 -16.60 22.90 -13.45
C GLN A 17 -16.83 21.55 -12.74
N PRO A 18 -16.17 21.30 -11.58
CA PRO A 18 -16.29 20.03 -10.89
C PRO A 18 -17.71 19.82 -10.36
N SER A 19 -18.28 18.65 -10.63
CA SER A 19 -19.56 18.23 -10.07
C SER A 19 -19.46 17.88 -8.58
N ALA A 20 -20.59 17.85 -7.88
CA ALA A 20 -20.63 17.40 -6.48
C ALA A 20 -20.01 15.98 -6.31
N GLY A 21 -20.16 15.10 -7.30
CA GLY A 21 -19.55 13.77 -7.30
C GLY A 21 -18.02 13.81 -7.30
N VAL A 22 -17.42 14.76 -8.01
CA VAL A 22 -15.97 14.97 -8.05
C VAL A 22 -15.44 15.40 -6.67
N PHE A 23 -16.16 16.31 -5.98
CA PHE A 23 -15.78 16.69 -4.60
C PHE A 23 -15.85 15.52 -3.63
N VAL A 24 -16.92 14.73 -3.69
CA VAL A 24 -17.06 13.53 -2.84
C VAL A 24 -15.92 12.55 -3.13
N ALA A 25 -15.62 12.28 -4.39
CA ALA A 25 -14.53 11.38 -4.78
C ALA A 25 -13.15 11.90 -4.30
N ALA A 26 -12.89 13.20 -4.38
CA ALA A 26 -11.66 13.82 -3.91
C ALA A 26 -11.51 13.69 -2.39
N VAL A 27 -12.57 13.90 -1.62
CA VAL A 27 -12.57 13.72 -0.16
C VAL A 27 -12.33 12.25 0.21
N LEU A 28 -13.00 11.32 -0.47
CA LEU A 28 -12.78 9.89 -0.26
C LEU A 28 -11.34 9.48 -0.60
N ALA A 29 -10.77 9.97 -1.70
CA ALA A 29 -9.39 9.73 -2.07
C ALA A 29 -8.40 10.24 -1.00
N ALA A 30 -8.66 11.42 -0.42
CA ALA A 30 -7.84 11.96 0.66
C ALA A 30 -7.91 11.11 1.95
N ILE A 31 -9.10 10.62 2.32
CA ILE A 31 -9.27 9.70 3.45
C ILE A 31 -8.51 8.40 3.19
N LEU A 32 -8.65 7.83 2.01
CA LEU A 32 -7.96 6.60 1.62
C LEU A 32 -6.44 6.79 1.55
N LEU A 33 -5.96 7.97 1.14
CA LEU A 33 -4.53 8.29 1.18
C LEU A 33 -3.99 8.26 2.63
N GLY A 34 -4.77 8.76 3.59
CA GLY A 34 -4.47 8.62 5.01
C GLY A 34 -4.43 7.14 5.46
N MET A 35 -5.35 6.29 4.95
CA MET A 35 -5.34 4.85 5.23
C MET A 35 -4.13 4.15 4.59
N SER A 36 -3.73 4.53 3.38
CA SER A 36 -2.51 4.02 2.74
C SER A 36 -1.27 4.41 3.55
N ALA A 37 -1.17 5.67 3.96
CA ALA A 37 -0.11 6.15 4.82
C ALA A 37 -0.05 5.39 6.16
N PHE A 38 -1.21 5.11 6.75
CA PHE A 38 -1.33 4.31 7.96
C PHE A 38 -0.82 2.87 7.74
N ALA A 39 -1.23 2.21 6.67
CA ALA A 39 -0.80 0.84 6.34
C ALA A 39 0.71 0.78 6.09
N SER A 40 1.25 1.69 5.26
CA SER A 40 2.68 1.77 4.94
C SER A 40 3.55 2.09 6.16
N GLY A 41 3.10 3.01 7.02
CA GLY A 41 3.78 3.32 8.28
C GLY A 41 3.76 2.15 9.24
N SER A 42 2.63 1.42 9.30
CA SER A 42 2.50 0.23 10.15
C SER A 42 3.48 -0.87 9.77
N GLU A 43 3.67 -1.11 8.47
CA GLU A 43 4.65 -2.07 7.97
C GLU A 43 6.03 -1.80 8.57
N ILE A 44 6.55 -0.60 8.39
CA ILE A 44 7.86 -0.23 8.91
C ILE A 44 7.90 -0.26 10.44
N ALA A 45 6.88 0.26 11.13
CA ALA A 45 6.86 0.29 12.59
C ALA A 45 6.95 -1.11 13.20
N PHE A 46 6.16 -2.08 12.70
CA PHE A 46 6.16 -3.45 13.21
C PHE A 46 7.46 -4.20 12.95
N PHE A 47 8.11 -3.95 11.81
CA PHE A 47 9.33 -4.66 11.41
C PHE A 47 10.64 -3.90 11.73
N SER A 48 10.55 -2.69 12.30
CA SER A 48 11.71 -1.89 12.73
C SER A 48 11.79 -1.69 14.24
N LEU A 49 11.07 -2.49 15.04
CA LEU A 49 11.17 -2.44 16.50
C LEU A 49 12.58 -2.85 16.94
N SER A 50 13.19 -2.01 17.78
CA SER A 50 14.50 -2.28 18.35
C SER A 50 14.43 -3.36 19.45
N PRO A 51 15.54 -3.99 19.83
CA PRO A 51 15.57 -4.92 20.96
C PRO A 51 15.07 -4.31 22.27
N THR A 52 15.29 -3.01 22.47
CA THR A 52 14.79 -2.27 23.63
C THR A 52 13.27 -2.08 23.58
N ASP A 53 12.70 -1.80 22.39
CA ASP A 53 11.24 -1.71 22.21
C ASP A 53 10.58 -3.06 22.49
N VAL A 54 11.21 -4.15 22.04
CA VAL A 54 10.73 -5.51 22.27
C VAL A 54 10.73 -5.83 23.77
N ALA A 55 11.79 -5.53 24.49
CA ALA A 55 11.87 -5.73 25.94
C ALA A 55 10.80 -4.91 26.69
N GLU A 56 10.52 -3.67 26.22
CA GLU A 56 9.44 -2.85 26.79
C GLU A 56 8.05 -3.46 26.53
N LEU A 57 7.85 -4.08 25.36
CA LEU A 57 6.60 -4.78 25.05
C LEU A 57 6.39 -6.03 25.90
N GLU A 58 7.47 -6.75 26.28
CA GLU A 58 7.40 -7.95 27.11
C GLU A 58 6.90 -7.66 28.54
N ASP A 59 7.07 -6.44 29.02
CA ASP A 59 6.49 -5.99 30.29
C ASP A 59 4.95 -5.87 30.29
N GLU A 60 4.31 -6.00 29.11
CA GLU A 60 2.84 -5.99 28.89
C GLU A 60 2.09 -4.90 29.66
N LYS A 61 2.65 -3.68 29.73
CA LYS A 61 2.10 -2.57 30.51
C LYS A 61 0.72 -2.11 30.06
N THR A 62 0.42 -2.34 28.77
CA THR A 62 -0.84 -1.87 28.17
C THR A 62 -1.53 -2.96 27.35
N ASP A 63 -2.86 -2.84 27.16
CA ASP A 63 -3.59 -3.72 26.25
C ASP A 63 -3.09 -3.63 24.80
N ALA A 64 -2.52 -2.48 24.41
CA ALA A 64 -1.89 -2.30 23.11
C ALA A 64 -0.63 -3.17 22.99
N ASP A 65 0.18 -3.27 24.05
CA ASP A 65 1.41 -4.07 24.04
C ASP A 65 1.11 -5.56 23.83
N LYS A 66 0.10 -6.10 24.52
CA LYS A 66 -0.37 -7.49 24.32
C LYS A 66 -0.82 -7.76 22.88
N LYS A 67 -1.57 -6.82 22.29
CA LYS A 67 -2.03 -6.92 20.91
C LYS A 67 -0.88 -6.84 19.90
N ILE A 68 0.12 -6.00 20.17
CA ILE A 68 1.34 -5.90 19.35
C ILE A 68 2.11 -7.22 19.39
N GLN A 69 2.29 -7.82 20.56
CA GLN A 69 2.95 -9.11 20.70
C GLN A 69 2.20 -10.20 19.91
N MET A 70 0.88 -10.29 20.08
CA MET A 70 0.05 -11.24 19.32
C MET A 70 0.21 -11.08 17.80
N LEU A 71 0.31 -9.85 17.30
CA LEU A 71 0.54 -9.60 15.88
C LEU A 71 1.98 -9.94 15.45
N ARG A 72 2.96 -9.80 16.34
CA ARG A 72 4.36 -10.17 16.08
C ARG A 72 4.55 -11.69 16.08
N ASP A 73 3.89 -12.41 16.96
CA ASP A 73 3.93 -13.88 17.01
C ASP A 73 3.40 -14.49 15.70
N ASP A 74 2.46 -13.82 15.04
CA ASP A 74 1.92 -14.19 13.74
C ASP A 74 2.35 -13.17 12.66
N SER A 75 3.65 -12.96 12.54
CA SER A 75 4.25 -11.92 11.71
C SER A 75 3.94 -12.06 10.23
N GLU A 76 3.91 -13.29 9.69
CA GLU A 76 3.58 -13.57 8.29
C GLU A 76 2.17 -13.11 7.96
N ARG A 77 1.22 -13.43 8.81
CA ARG A 77 -0.18 -13.03 8.63
C ARG A 77 -0.34 -11.53 8.81
N THR A 78 0.37 -10.93 9.76
CA THR A 78 0.37 -9.48 9.98
C THR A 78 0.91 -8.75 8.76
N LEU A 79 2.02 -9.22 8.18
CA LEU A 79 2.58 -8.67 6.95
C LEU A 79 1.59 -8.80 5.79
N ALA A 80 1.00 -9.99 5.60
CA ALA A 80 0.00 -10.22 4.55
C ALA A 80 -1.20 -9.26 4.69
N THR A 81 -1.71 -9.07 5.91
CA THR A 81 -2.80 -8.13 6.19
C THR A 81 -2.44 -6.70 5.78
N ILE A 82 -1.25 -6.22 6.17
CA ILE A 82 -0.79 -4.87 5.87
C ILE A 82 -0.62 -4.68 4.37
N LEU A 83 0.02 -5.64 3.68
CA LEU A 83 0.23 -5.59 2.23
C LEU A 83 -1.09 -5.61 1.45
N ILE A 84 -2.03 -6.47 1.82
CA ILE A 84 -3.35 -6.52 1.17
C ILE A 84 -4.08 -5.19 1.38
N THR A 85 -4.08 -4.67 2.60
CA THR A 85 -4.71 -3.38 2.92
C THR A 85 -4.12 -2.25 2.10
N ASN A 86 -2.79 -2.14 2.06
CA ASN A 86 -2.09 -1.09 1.33
C ASN A 86 -2.40 -1.15 -0.18
N ASN A 87 -2.27 -2.33 -0.78
CA ASN A 87 -2.54 -2.51 -2.21
C ASN A 87 -4.01 -2.25 -2.58
N PHE A 88 -4.95 -2.74 -1.77
CA PHE A 88 -6.38 -2.51 -1.99
C PHE A 88 -6.73 -1.01 -1.94
N VAL A 89 -6.21 -0.33 -0.93
CA VAL A 89 -6.41 1.12 -0.76
C VAL A 89 -5.76 1.89 -1.91
N ASN A 90 -4.53 1.57 -2.31
CA ASN A 90 -3.81 2.25 -3.40
C ASN A 90 -4.55 2.11 -4.74
N VAL A 91 -5.04 0.91 -5.08
CA VAL A 91 -5.85 0.72 -6.30
C VAL A 91 -7.12 1.56 -6.26
N THR A 92 -7.79 1.62 -5.11
CA THR A 92 -9.01 2.42 -4.94
C THR A 92 -8.72 3.92 -5.08
N ILE A 93 -7.61 4.40 -4.51
CA ILE A 93 -7.17 5.80 -4.68
C ILE A 93 -6.94 6.13 -6.15
N ILE A 94 -6.23 5.26 -6.89
CA ILE A 94 -5.95 5.46 -8.31
C ILE A 94 -7.27 5.60 -9.09
N MET A 95 -8.26 4.73 -8.84
CA MET A 95 -9.56 4.80 -9.49
C MET A 95 -10.30 6.10 -9.18
N LEU A 96 -10.33 6.50 -7.91
CA LEU A 96 -10.99 7.75 -7.49
C LEU A 96 -10.29 8.98 -8.06
N LEU A 97 -8.97 9.03 -8.02
CA LEU A 97 -8.22 10.17 -8.56
C LEU A 97 -8.33 10.26 -10.08
N ASN A 98 -8.36 9.15 -10.81
CA ASN A 98 -8.67 9.16 -12.24
C ASN A 98 -10.05 9.77 -12.51
N TYR A 99 -11.07 9.41 -11.73
CA TYR A 99 -12.41 9.99 -11.83
C TYR A 99 -12.39 11.51 -11.51
N VAL A 100 -11.66 11.92 -10.49
CA VAL A 100 -11.50 13.34 -10.11
C VAL A 100 -10.84 14.12 -11.25
N PHE A 101 -9.73 13.62 -11.80
CA PHE A 101 -9.05 14.27 -12.90
C PHE A 101 -9.93 14.39 -14.15
N ALA A 102 -10.62 13.31 -14.53
CA ALA A 102 -11.54 13.32 -15.65
C ALA A 102 -12.72 14.29 -15.47
N GLY A 103 -13.10 14.59 -14.23
CA GLY A 103 -14.17 15.53 -13.92
C GLY A 103 -13.71 17.00 -13.77
N ILE A 104 -12.39 17.26 -13.80
CA ILE A 104 -11.83 18.62 -13.70
C ILE A 104 -11.19 19.06 -15.01
N VAL A 105 -10.55 18.14 -15.73
CA VAL A 105 -9.75 18.43 -16.93
C VAL A 105 -10.25 17.56 -18.08
N GLU A 106 -10.69 18.21 -19.15
CA GLU A 106 -11.03 17.55 -20.41
C GLU A 106 -9.88 17.73 -21.40
N PHE A 107 -9.38 16.61 -21.90
CA PHE A 107 -8.35 16.58 -22.92
C PHE A 107 -8.98 16.26 -24.28
N GLY A 108 -8.72 17.06 -25.29
CA GLY A 108 -9.18 16.80 -26.64
C GLY A 108 -8.55 15.51 -27.24
N PRO A 109 -9.10 15.03 -28.36
CA PRO A 109 -8.69 13.76 -28.96
C PRO A 109 -7.20 13.65 -29.28
N LYS A 110 -6.53 14.77 -29.56
CA LYS A 110 -5.09 14.82 -29.84
C LYS A 110 -4.22 14.75 -28.58
N ALA A 111 -4.80 14.97 -27.39
CA ALA A 111 -4.11 15.09 -26.13
C ALA A 111 -4.27 13.85 -25.21
N TYR A 112 -4.95 12.78 -25.63
CA TYR A 112 -5.16 11.58 -24.78
C TYR A 112 -3.87 10.93 -24.27
N TRP A 113 -2.81 10.90 -25.09
CA TRP A 113 -1.51 10.39 -24.67
C TRP A 113 -0.88 11.26 -23.57
N LEU A 114 -1.04 12.59 -23.69
CA LEU A 114 -0.54 13.56 -22.71
C LEU A 114 -1.34 13.44 -21.39
N GLN A 115 -2.66 13.27 -21.48
CA GLN A 115 -3.53 12.97 -20.34
C GLN A 115 -3.02 11.75 -19.58
N PHE A 116 -2.81 10.63 -20.26
CA PHE A 116 -2.34 9.41 -19.66
C PHE A 116 -0.99 9.60 -18.94
N LEU A 117 -0.05 10.26 -19.59
CA LEU A 117 1.28 10.51 -19.04
C LEU A 117 1.23 11.42 -17.82
N ILE A 118 0.55 12.56 -17.90
CA ILE A 118 0.47 13.52 -16.78
C ILE A 118 -0.24 12.91 -15.58
N ILE A 119 -1.39 12.26 -15.79
CA ILE A 119 -2.15 11.63 -14.72
C ILE A 119 -1.32 10.53 -14.07
N THR A 120 -0.71 9.64 -14.86
CA THR A 120 0.10 8.54 -14.32
C THR A 120 1.26 9.07 -13.49
N VAL A 121 2.01 10.06 -13.98
CA VAL A 121 3.16 10.61 -13.26
C VAL A 121 2.71 11.30 -11.96
N ILE A 122 1.66 12.14 -12.02
CA ILE A 122 1.15 12.86 -10.84
C ILE A 122 0.63 11.88 -9.80
N LEU A 123 -0.19 10.89 -10.20
CA LEU A 123 -0.75 9.93 -9.26
C LEU A 123 0.33 9.06 -8.62
N THR A 124 1.28 8.57 -9.41
CA THR A 124 2.39 7.77 -8.89
C THR A 124 3.22 8.58 -7.89
N PHE A 125 3.54 9.84 -8.22
CA PHE A 125 4.29 10.72 -7.33
C PHE A 125 3.54 10.98 -6.01
N LEU A 126 2.24 11.30 -6.07
CA LEU A 126 1.42 11.54 -4.88
C LEU A 126 1.33 10.31 -3.99
N LEU A 127 1.07 9.12 -4.58
CA LEU A 127 0.99 7.87 -3.83
C LEU A 127 2.33 7.48 -3.21
N LEU A 128 3.42 7.56 -3.97
CA LEU A 128 4.75 7.25 -3.44
C LEU A 128 5.14 8.20 -2.32
N LEU A 129 4.93 9.51 -2.51
CA LEU A 129 5.36 10.49 -1.52
C LEU A 129 4.52 10.42 -0.25
N PHE A 130 3.19 10.55 -0.38
CA PHE A 130 2.28 10.68 0.77
C PHE A 130 1.74 9.34 1.27
N GLY A 131 1.59 8.34 0.40
CA GLY A 131 1.10 7.00 0.75
C GLY A 131 2.19 6.06 1.26
N GLU A 132 3.46 6.25 0.85
CA GLU A 132 4.53 5.32 1.19
C GLU A 132 5.74 5.97 1.86
N ILE A 133 6.44 6.91 1.20
CA ILE A 133 7.75 7.38 1.67
C ILE A 133 7.62 8.16 2.98
N MET A 134 6.81 9.21 3.00
CA MET A 134 6.66 10.06 4.19
C MET A 134 6.17 9.29 5.42
N PRO A 135 5.12 8.45 5.32
CA PRO A 135 4.65 7.66 6.46
C PRO A 135 5.70 6.68 6.98
N LYS A 136 6.46 6.02 6.09
CA LYS A 136 7.53 5.09 6.49
C LYS A 136 8.67 5.81 7.23
N VAL A 137 9.06 7.00 6.75
CA VAL A 137 10.09 7.82 7.43
C VAL A 137 9.61 8.27 8.81
N TYR A 138 8.35 8.72 8.91
CA TYR A 138 7.75 9.14 10.17
C TYR A 138 7.63 7.98 11.17
N ALA A 139 7.13 6.82 10.73
CA ALA A 139 6.94 5.65 11.57
C ALA A 139 8.26 5.08 12.13
N ARG A 140 9.37 5.23 11.39
CA ARG A 140 10.69 4.77 11.80
C ARG A 140 11.29 5.60 12.96
N GLN A 141 10.85 6.85 13.15
CA GLN A 141 11.40 7.73 14.21
C GLN A 141 11.01 7.24 15.62
N ASP A 142 9.80 6.67 15.76
CA ASP A 142 9.30 6.13 17.03
C ASP A 142 8.37 4.94 16.71
N SER A 143 8.99 3.81 16.37
CA SER A 143 8.29 2.62 15.92
C SER A 143 7.32 2.07 16.95
N LEU A 144 7.71 2.04 18.23
CA LEU A 144 6.88 1.52 19.31
C LEU A 144 5.62 2.36 19.52
N LYS A 145 5.76 3.67 19.55
CA LYS A 145 4.63 4.59 19.71
C LYS A 145 3.68 4.54 18.51
N PHE A 146 4.25 4.39 17.31
CA PHE A 146 3.45 4.20 16.11
C PHE A 146 2.68 2.87 16.16
N CYS A 147 3.32 1.76 16.55
CA CYS A 147 2.67 0.46 16.72
C CYS A 147 1.50 0.53 17.71
N ARG A 148 1.69 1.18 18.87
CA ARG A 148 0.63 1.36 19.87
C ARG A 148 -0.59 2.10 19.33
N ARG A 149 -0.39 3.06 18.40
CA ARG A 149 -1.50 3.78 17.75
C ARG A 149 -2.18 2.96 16.67
N CYS A 150 -1.42 2.17 15.93
CA CYS A 150 -1.94 1.49 14.74
C CYS A 150 -2.45 0.07 14.99
N VAL A 151 -2.13 -0.56 16.12
CA VAL A 151 -2.48 -1.96 16.41
C VAL A 151 -3.98 -2.24 16.26
N GLY A 152 -4.84 -1.33 16.70
CA GLY A 152 -6.30 -1.48 16.57
C GLY A 152 -6.78 -1.50 15.12
N GLY A 153 -6.21 -0.63 14.29
CA GLY A 153 -6.52 -0.58 12.86
C GLY A 153 -6.05 -1.81 12.11
N ILE A 154 -4.87 -2.35 12.45
CA ILE A 154 -4.35 -3.59 11.85
C ILE A 154 -5.23 -4.78 12.22
N LEU A 155 -5.68 -4.89 13.48
CA LEU A 155 -6.60 -5.95 13.91
C LEU A 155 -7.96 -5.86 13.18
N PHE A 156 -8.44 -4.65 12.95
CA PHE A 156 -9.66 -4.44 12.14
C PHE A 156 -9.44 -4.86 10.68
N ALA A 157 -8.32 -4.45 10.07
CA ALA A 157 -7.95 -4.85 8.72
C ALA A 157 -7.80 -6.37 8.59
N ARG A 158 -7.15 -7.03 9.57
CA ARG A 158 -7.02 -8.49 9.64
C ARG A 158 -8.37 -9.19 9.65
N LYS A 159 -9.33 -8.67 10.42
CA LYS A 159 -10.69 -9.23 10.43
C LYS A 159 -11.40 -9.05 9.09
N LEU A 160 -11.22 -7.88 8.46
CA LEU A 160 -11.85 -7.55 7.18
C LEU A 160 -11.28 -8.37 6.03
N PHE A 161 -9.95 -8.52 5.96
CA PHE A 161 -9.24 -9.19 4.87
C PHE A 161 -8.89 -10.66 5.17
N TRP A 162 -9.42 -11.24 6.26
CA TRP A 162 -9.15 -12.62 6.66
C TRP A 162 -9.26 -13.67 5.52
N PRO A 163 -10.29 -13.63 4.63
CA PRO A 163 -10.39 -14.60 3.55
C PRO A 163 -9.26 -14.44 2.52
N LEU A 164 -8.91 -13.22 2.13
CA LEU A 164 -7.84 -12.92 1.18
C LEU A 164 -6.46 -13.28 1.76
N GLU A 165 -6.23 -12.96 3.01
CA GLU A 165 -5.03 -13.30 3.76
C GLU A 165 -4.82 -14.82 3.81
N THR A 166 -5.88 -15.59 4.06
CA THR A 166 -5.81 -17.05 4.11
C THR A 166 -5.46 -17.65 2.74
N ILE A 167 -5.98 -17.08 1.65
CA ILE A 167 -5.65 -17.50 0.28
C ILE A 167 -4.17 -17.20 0.00
N LEU A 168 -3.70 -16.01 0.34
CA LEU A 168 -2.31 -15.58 0.10
C LEU A 168 -1.31 -16.49 0.85
N LEU A 169 -1.54 -16.75 2.13
CA LEU A 169 -0.68 -17.61 2.95
C LEU A 169 -0.66 -19.06 2.44
N LYS A 170 -1.82 -19.61 2.06
CA LYS A 170 -1.87 -20.96 1.49
C LYS A 170 -1.12 -21.06 0.16
N SER A 171 -1.18 -20.02 -0.68
CA SER A 171 -0.43 -19.99 -1.93
C SER A 171 1.08 -19.91 -1.71
N GLY A 172 1.53 -19.15 -0.69
CA GLY A 172 2.93 -19.08 -0.27
C GLY A 172 3.47 -20.44 0.18
N ILE A 173 2.75 -21.14 1.07
CA ILE A 173 3.11 -22.49 1.54
C ILE A 173 3.18 -23.49 0.38
N LEU A 174 2.27 -23.37 -0.60
CA LEU A 174 2.29 -24.23 -1.77
C LEU A 174 3.52 -23.99 -2.65
N ALA A 175 3.88 -22.73 -2.87
CA ALA A 175 5.09 -22.35 -3.62
C ALA A 175 6.37 -22.84 -2.94
N GLU A 176 6.46 -22.72 -1.62
CA GLU A 176 7.59 -23.20 -0.83
C GLU A 176 7.76 -24.73 -0.92
N LYS A 177 6.67 -25.48 -0.83
CA LYS A 177 6.69 -26.94 -1.01
C LYS A 177 7.15 -27.36 -2.41
N ILE A 178 6.78 -26.62 -3.46
CA ILE A 178 7.22 -26.89 -4.83
C ILE A 178 8.72 -26.68 -4.95
N ILE A 179 9.23 -25.56 -4.44
CA ILE A 179 10.66 -25.21 -4.49
C ILE A 179 11.51 -26.23 -3.68
N GLN A 180 11.05 -26.62 -2.49
CA GLN A 180 11.73 -27.62 -1.68
C GLN A 180 11.78 -28.99 -2.37
N LYS A 181 10.71 -29.38 -3.06
CA LYS A 181 10.66 -30.64 -3.83
C LYS A 181 11.64 -30.61 -4.99
N GLU A 182 11.76 -29.47 -5.70
CA GLU A 182 12.69 -29.32 -6.83
C GLU A 182 14.15 -29.36 -6.36
N ASN A 183 14.48 -28.67 -5.27
CA ASN A 183 15.82 -28.72 -4.68
C ASN A 183 16.19 -30.14 -4.18
N HIS A 184 15.23 -30.89 -3.65
CA HIS A 184 15.47 -32.26 -3.21
C HIS A 184 15.74 -33.21 -4.40
N VAL A 185 15.05 -33.02 -5.52
CA VAL A 185 15.27 -33.82 -6.75
C VAL A 185 16.68 -33.53 -7.32
N LEU A 186 17.07 -32.26 -7.41
CA LEU A 186 18.41 -31.87 -7.91
C LEU A 186 19.54 -32.42 -7.02
N SER A 187 19.37 -32.39 -5.69
CA SER A 187 20.39 -32.90 -4.75
C SER A 187 20.52 -34.44 -4.79
N VAL A 188 19.50 -35.16 -5.21
CA VAL A 188 19.55 -36.63 -5.38
C VAL A 188 20.18 -37.00 -6.71
N GLU A 189 20.04 -36.18 -7.73
CA GLU A 189 20.63 -36.39 -9.06
C GLU A 189 22.15 -36.16 -9.04
N ASP A 190 22.62 -35.12 -8.33
CA ASP A 190 24.05 -34.82 -8.12
C ASP A 190 24.80 -35.91 -7.31
N ARG A 191 24.10 -36.71 -6.53
CA ARG A 191 24.71 -37.84 -5.78
C ARG A 191 24.79 -39.13 -6.58
N LYS A 192 24.19 -39.18 -7.77
CA LYS A 192 24.17 -40.36 -8.65
C LYS A 192 25.11 -40.27 -9.84
N SER A 193 25.74 -39.12 -10.07
CA SER A 193 26.79 -38.91 -11.05
C SER A 193 28.16 -38.99 -10.39
#